data_b8367d295ebc96ccbfc0d186d5121bac
#
_entry.id   b8367d295ebc96ccbfc0d186d5121bac
#
_cell.length_a   1.000
_cell.length_b   1.000
_cell.length_c   1.000
_cell.angle_alpha   90.00
_cell.angle_beta   90.00
_cell.angle_gamma   90.00
#
_symmetry.space_group_name_H-M   'P 1'
#
loop_
_entity.id
_entity.type
_entity.pdbx_description
1 polymer ?
#
loop_
_entity_poly.entity_id
_entity_poly.type
_entity_poly.pdbx_seq_one_letter_code
_entity_poly.pdbx_strand_id
1 'polypeptide(L)'
;MIEYLVPLSCLGFLAFLVPGPHRKYAAIFGWVFIVLTLFTQLGEFFQENNFIYPLIAALSVPFLLITARQLLAGDERVIHLSRAAAIAFLIYAPFGFSGIPAFAWMGDWLISLVVGQVVWLLGALHFAVEVTCMNPATLQILDPAACGSLIRDTITRNGYSVQIILGCTGIQSIAIMLGIAAAVPTTLRQKLYAFLIVAPTIYILNLLRNVFVIIAYTEQWFPYYPSIAGNGEPGYESFFWAHNVIAELSALVALVIIAYGLFTIIPKLGDFADELYQLYVGEFRCAFERKK
;
A
#
# COMPACT_ATOMS: atom_id res chain seq x y z
N MET A 1 -17.14 7.14 -3.58
CA MET A 1 -17.45 5.69 -3.78
C MET A 1 -16.38 4.81 -3.12
N ILE A 2 -15.10 5.12 -3.27
CA ILE A 2 -13.96 4.41 -2.66
C ILE A 2 -14.11 4.32 -1.15
N GLU A 3 -14.57 5.40 -0.50
CA GLU A 3 -14.77 5.50 0.95
C GLU A 3 -15.60 4.38 1.56
N TYR A 4 -16.45 3.73 0.77
CA TYR A 4 -17.30 2.61 1.23
C TYR A 4 -16.75 1.23 0.85
N LEU A 5 -15.99 1.12 -0.25
CA LEU A 5 -15.51 -0.18 -0.75
C LEU A 5 -14.45 -0.80 0.16
N VAL A 6 -13.49 0.01 0.64
CA VAL A 6 -12.44 -0.46 1.56
C VAL A 6 -13.02 -0.91 2.89
N PRO A 7 -13.92 -0.15 3.58
CA PRO A 7 -14.63 -0.64 4.76
C PRO A 7 -15.45 -1.91 4.52
N LEU A 8 -16.12 -2.04 3.39
CA LEU A 8 -16.87 -3.27 3.05
C LEU A 8 -15.94 -4.46 2.87
N SER A 9 -14.79 -4.28 2.22
CA SER A 9 -13.77 -5.33 2.14
C SER A 9 -13.29 -5.76 3.53
N CYS A 10 -13.00 -4.77 4.39
CA CYS A 10 -12.61 -5.02 5.77
C CYS A 10 -13.67 -5.83 6.53
N LEU A 11 -14.94 -5.43 6.46
CA LEU A 11 -16.04 -6.15 7.10
C LEU A 11 -16.13 -7.59 6.60
N GLY A 12 -15.92 -7.83 5.30
CA GLY A 12 -15.89 -9.17 4.73
C GLY A 12 -14.78 -10.03 5.34
N PHE A 13 -13.57 -9.49 5.43
CA PHE A 13 -12.44 -10.20 6.03
C PHE A 13 -12.55 -10.37 7.56
N LEU A 14 -13.11 -9.41 8.27
CA LEU A 14 -13.39 -9.56 9.70
C LEU A 14 -14.44 -10.65 9.95
N ALA A 15 -15.53 -10.67 9.16
CA ALA A 15 -16.53 -11.72 9.24
C ALA A 15 -15.96 -13.10 8.90
N PHE A 16 -14.98 -13.18 7.99
CA PHE A 16 -14.26 -14.43 7.68
C PHE A 16 -13.50 -15.00 8.89
N LEU A 17 -12.97 -14.15 9.78
CA LEU A 17 -12.25 -14.60 10.97
C LEU A 17 -13.18 -15.27 12.01
N VAL A 18 -14.48 -14.99 11.95
CA VAL A 18 -15.46 -15.62 12.83
C VAL A 18 -15.72 -17.06 12.33
N PRO A 19 -15.50 -18.08 13.16
CA PRO A 19 -15.77 -19.47 12.76
C PRO A 19 -17.26 -19.68 12.43
N GLY A 20 -17.55 -20.29 11.27
CA GLY A 20 -18.92 -20.56 10.88
C GLY A 20 -19.04 -21.11 9.45
N PRO A 21 -20.21 -21.65 9.08
CA PRO A 21 -20.43 -22.28 7.78
C PRO A 21 -20.32 -21.29 6.59
N HIS A 22 -20.55 -20.01 6.85
CA HIS A 22 -20.57 -18.96 5.83
C HIS A 22 -19.25 -18.20 5.69
N ARG A 23 -18.20 -18.54 6.48
CA ARG A 23 -16.93 -17.79 6.50
C ARG A 23 -16.29 -17.65 5.11
N LYS A 24 -16.38 -18.67 4.24
CA LYS A 24 -15.84 -18.64 2.89
C LYS A 24 -16.53 -17.60 1.98
N TYR A 25 -17.82 -17.38 2.15
CA TYR A 25 -18.54 -16.34 1.42
C TYR A 25 -18.15 -14.94 1.90
N ALA A 26 -17.88 -14.79 3.19
CA ALA A 26 -17.37 -13.54 3.76
C ALA A 26 -15.98 -13.20 3.22
N ALA A 27 -15.09 -14.18 3.07
CA ALA A 27 -13.79 -13.98 2.42
C ALA A 27 -13.94 -13.59 0.95
N ILE A 28 -14.80 -14.27 0.18
CA ILE A 28 -15.08 -13.93 -1.22
C ILE A 28 -15.58 -12.48 -1.33
N PHE A 29 -16.53 -12.11 -0.47
CA PHE A 29 -17.02 -10.74 -0.38
C PHE A 29 -15.86 -9.73 -0.16
N GLY A 30 -14.98 -10.00 0.82
CA GLY A 30 -13.78 -9.18 1.05
C GLY A 30 -12.91 -9.03 -0.20
N TRP A 31 -12.60 -10.13 -0.89
CA TRP A 31 -11.81 -10.13 -2.12
C TRP A 31 -12.48 -9.38 -3.27
N VAL A 32 -13.80 -9.52 -3.45
CA VAL A 32 -14.57 -8.78 -4.47
C VAL A 32 -14.41 -7.28 -4.25
N PHE A 33 -14.55 -6.81 -3.01
CA PHE A 33 -14.47 -5.37 -2.72
C PHE A 33 -13.05 -4.81 -2.85
N ILE A 34 -11.98 -5.60 -2.62
CA ILE A 34 -10.60 -5.20 -2.97
C ILE A 34 -10.50 -4.96 -4.48
N VAL A 35 -10.96 -5.92 -5.27
CA VAL A 35 -10.88 -5.80 -6.74
C VAL A 35 -11.68 -4.60 -7.22
N LEU A 36 -12.90 -4.41 -6.73
CA LEU A 36 -13.71 -3.23 -7.07
C LEU A 36 -13.01 -1.92 -6.70
N THR A 37 -12.33 -1.86 -5.54
CA THR A 37 -11.54 -0.67 -5.15
C THR A 37 -10.45 -0.36 -6.17
N LEU A 38 -9.68 -1.36 -6.62
CA LEU A 38 -8.65 -1.17 -7.65
C LEU A 38 -9.23 -0.61 -8.95
N PHE A 39 -10.40 -1.12 -9.37
CA PHE A 39 -11.05 -0.63 -10.60
C PHE A 39 -11.58 0.80 -10.49
N THR A 40 -12.03 1.24 -9.31
CA THR A 40 -12.51 2.61 -9.13
C THR A 40 -11.38 3.64 -9.17
N GLN A 41 -10.13 3.23 -8.94
CA GLN A 41 -8.96 4.10 -8.95
C GLN A 41 -8.25 4.17 -10.31
N LEU A 42 -8.69 3.39 -11.31
CA LEU A 42 -8.03 3.33 -12.63
C LEU A 42 -7.89 4.70 -13.29
N GLY A 43 -8.92 5.57 -13.16
CA GLY A 43 -8.89 6.91 -13.73
C GLY A 43 -7.76 7.77 -13.17
N GLU A 44 -7.54 7.71 -11.88
CA GLU A 44 -6.46 8.44 -11.17
C GLU A 44 -5.09 7.91 -11.59
N PHE A 45 -4.91 6.58 -11.63
CA PHE A 45 -3.64 5.97 -12.04
C PHE A 45 -3.25 6.32 -13.49
N PHE A 46 -4.22 6.39 -14.40
CA PHE A 46 -3.93 6.82 -15.77
C PHE A 46 -3.57 8.31 -15.86
N GLN A 47 -4.17 9.18 -15.04
CA GLN A 47 -3.81 10.60 -14.98
C GLN A 47 -2.39 10.82 -14.43
N GLU A 48 -1.95 9.96 -13.51
CA GLU A 48 -0.59 9.98 -12.94
C GLU A 48 0.45 9.27 -13.82
N ASN A 49 0.10 8.82 -15.02
CA ASN A 49 0.94 7.99 -15.90
C ASN A 49 1.48 6.71 -15.20
N ASN A 50 0.75 6.19 -14.22
CA ASN A 50 1.10 4.97 -13.51
C ASN A 50 0.48 3.77 -14.22
N PHE A 51 1.30 2.93 -14.87
CA PHE A 51 0.86 1.76 -15.62
C PHE A 51 0.89 0.45 -14.79
N ILE A 52 1.55 0.48 -13.64
CA ILE A 52 1.69 -0.71 -12.77
C ILE A 52 0.35 -1.07 -12.15
N TYR A 53 -0.35 -0.10 -11.57
CA TYR A 53 -1.64 -0.35 -10.91
C TYR A 53 -2.75 -0.79 -11.88
N PRO A 54 -2.91 -0.22 -13.08
CA PRO A 54 -3.81 -0.77 -14.09
C PRO A 54 -3.52 -2.23 -14.47
N LEU A 55 -2.24 -2.62 -14.55
CA LEU A 55 -1.86 -4.00 -14.77
C LEU A 55 -2.26 -4.89 -13.59
N ILE A 56 -2.01 -4.45 -12.36
CA ILE A 56 -2.44 -5.15 -11.14
C ILE A 56 -3.96 -5.29 -11.11
N ALA A 57 -4.72 -4.25 -11.45
CA ALA A 57 -6.17 -4.30 -11.52
C ALA A 57 -6.64 -5.34 -12.56
N ALA A 58 -6.04 -5.39 -13.75
CA ALA A 58 -6.37 -6.38 -14.75
C ALA A 58 -6.07 -7.81 -14.27
N LEU A 59 -4.93 -8.04 -13.61
CA LEU A 59 -4.55 -9.34 -13.06
C LEU A 59 -5.38 -9.74 -11.83
N SER A 60 -5.97 -8.79 -11.13
CA SER A 60 -6.80 -9.07 -9.96
C SER A 60 -8.09 -9.82 -10.29
N VAL A 61 -8.61 -9.70 -11.52
CA VAL A 61 -9.84 -10.42 -11.94
C VAL A 61 -9.62 -11.93 -12.01
N PRO A 62 -8.65 -12.45 -12.81
CA PRO A 62 -8.40 -13.90 -12.81
C PRO A 62 -7.94 -14.40 -11.43
N PHE A 63 -7.17 -13.61 -10.68
CA PHE A 63 -6.83 -13.92 -9.29
C PHE A 63 -8.08 -14.11 -8.43
N LEU A 64 -9.06 -13.17 -8.49
CA LEU A 64 -10.31 -13.27 -7.76
C LEU A 64 -11.10 -14.52 -8.12
N LEU A 65 -11.21 -14.83 -9.42
CA LEU A 65 -11.99 -15.99 -9.89
C LEU A 65 -11.39 -17.30 -9.38
N ILE A 66 -10.07 -17.45 -9.44
CA ILE A 66 -9.37 -18.64 -8.91
C ILE A 66 -9.53 -18.70 -7.40
N THR A 67 -9.28 -17.58 -6.69
CA THR A 67 -9.42 -17.48 -5.23
C THR A 67 -10.83 -17.86 -4.77
N ALA A 68 -11.88 -17.31 -5.39
CA ALA A 68 -13.26 -17.60 -5.04
C ALA A 68 -13.60 -19.09 -5.26
N ARG A 69 -13.16 -19.65 -6.39
CA ARG A 69 -13.36 -21.07 -6.68
C ARG A 69 -12.69 -21.97 -5.65
N GLN A 70 -11.45 -21.69 -5.28
CA GLN A 70 -10.68 -22.47 -4.32
C GLN A 70 -11.22 -22.29 -2.88
N LEU A 71 -11.70 -21.09 -2.51
CA LEU A 71 -12.42 -20.89 -1.23
C LEU A 71 -13.70 -21.74 -1.15
N LEU A 72 -14.47 -21.81 -2.24
CA LEU A 72 -15.67 -22.64 -2.29
C LEU A 72 -15.32 -24.13 -2.17
N ALA A 73 -14.21 -24.56 -2.77
CA ALA A 73 -13.68 -25.92 -2.65
C ALA A 73 -13.12 -26.21 -1.24
N GLY A 74 -12.85 -25.20 -0.43
CA GLY A 74 -12.31 -25.36 0.93
C GLY A 74 -10.78 -25.54 0.95
N ASP A 75 -10.06 -25.04 -0.05
CA ASP A 75 -8.61 -25.14 -0.12
C ASP A 75 -7.95 -24.35 1.02
N GLU A 76 -7.18 -25.04 1.87
CA GLU A 76 -6.55 -24.46 3.06
C GLU A 76 -5.51 -23.39 2.70
N ARG A 77 -4.85 -23.46 1.54
CA ARG A 77 -3.88 -22.45 1.08
C ARG A 77 -4.56 -21.10 0.89
N VAL A 78 -5.73 -21.11 0.24
CA VAL A 78 -6.48 -19.88 -0.02
C VAL A 78 -7.19 -19.36 1.25
N ILE A 79 -7.54 -20.26 2.18
CA ILE A 79 -8.01 -19.89 3.52
C ILE A 79 -6.89 -19.17 4.28
N HIS A 80 -5.64 -19.64 4.24
CA HIS A 80 -4.49 -18.97 4.85
C HIS A 80 -4.21 -17.61 4.18
N LEU A 81 -4.30 -17.52 2.86
CA LEU A 81 -4.18 -16.26 2.13
C LEU A 81 -5.25 -15.24 2.56
N SER A 82 -6.51 -15.69 2.69
CA SER A 82 -7.60 -14.83 3.17
C SER A 82 -7.41 -14.41 4.62
N ARG A 83 -6.78 -15.25 5.45
CA ARG A 83 -6.38 -14.89 6.82
C ARG A 83 -5.28 -13.82 6.83
N ALA A 84 -4.29 -13.93 5.93
CA ALA A 84 -3.28 -12.89 5.75
C ALA A 84 -3.92 -11.54 5.44
N ALA A 85 -4.83 -11.50 4.47
CA ALA A 85 -5.58 -10.30 4.10
C ALA A 85 -6.38 -9.74 5.29
N ALA A 86 -7.10 -10.60 6.02
CA ALA A 86 -7.88 -10.19 7.18
C ALA A 86 -7.01 -9.53 8.28
N ILE A 87 -5.85 -10.10 8.56
CA ILE A 87 -4.91 -9.54 9.55
C ILE A 87 -4.29 -8.24 9.04
N ALA A 88 -3.94 -8.16 7.75
CA ALA A 88 -3.46 -6.92 7.16
C ALA A 88 -4.50 -5.79 7.30
N PHE A 89 -5.78 -6.08 7.03
CA PHE A 89 -6.86 -5.10 7.24
C PHE A 89 -7.03 -4.72 8.70
N LEU A 90 -6.91 -5.66 9.65
CA LEU A 90 -6.97 -5.32 11.09
C LEU A 90 -5.87 -4.34 11.51
N ILE A 91 -4.66 -4.48 10.94
CA ILE A 91 -3.54 -3.57 11.22
C ILE A 91 -3.75 -2.22 10.54
N TYR A 92 -4.24 -2.21 9.31
CA TYR A 92 -4.41 -1.00 8.51
C TYR A 92 -5.66 -0.17 8.89
N ALA A 93 -6.76 -0.82 9.23
CA ALA A 93 -8.06 -0.20 9.43
C ALA A 93 -8.07 0.99 10.41
N PRO A 94 -7.36 0.95 11.56
CA PRO A 94 -7.32 2.07 12.49
C PRO A 94 -6.74 3.36 11.89
N PHE A 95 -5.92 3.26 10.86
CA PHE A 95 -5.29 4.39 10.18
C PHE A 95 -6.02 4.80 8.91
N GLY A 96 -6.64 3.84 8.21
CA GLY A 96 -7.22 4.03 6.88
C GLY A 96 -8.68 4.48 6.86
N PHE A 97 -9.41 4.41 7.99
CA PHE A 97 -10.84 4.71 8.03
C PHE A 97 -11.13 6.09 8.62
N SER A 98 -10.78 7.13 7.86
CA SER A 98 -11.03 8.52 8.24
C SER A 98 -12.53 8.86 8.42
N GLY A 99 -13.43 8.13 7.77
CA GLY A 99 -14.88 8.28 7.93
C GLY A 99 -15.44 7.79 9.28
N ILE A 100 -14.64 7.08 10.11
CA ILE A 100 -15.00 6.64 11.44
C ILE A 100 -14.34 7.60 12.45
N PRO A 101 -15.11 8.44 13.20
CA PRO A 101 -14.51 9.45 14.09
C PRO A 101 -13.51 8.89 15.10
N ALA A 102 -13.71 7.67 15.58
CA ALA A 102 -12.80 7.00 16.50
C ALA A 102 -11.42 6.68 15.88
N PHE A 103 -11.30 6.62 14.55
CA PHE A 103 -10.07 6.28 13.83
C PHE A 103 -9.48 7.46 13.04
N ALA A 104 -10.28 8.48 12.72
CA ALA A 104 -9.84 9.61 11.91
C ALA A 104 -8.52 10.23 12.43
N TRP A 105 -8.44 10.46 13.75
CA TRP A 105 -7.25 11.04 14.37
C TRP A 105 -5.98 10.17 14.24
N MET A 106 -6.12 8.85 14.11
CA MET A 106 -4.95 7.94 14.03
C MET A 106 -4.22 8.08 12.68
N GLY A 107 -4.98 8.21 11.58
CA GLY A 107 -4.41 8.49 10.27
C GLY A 107 -3.67 9.82 10.25
N ASP A 108 -4.32 10.88 10.73
CA ASP A 108 -3.76 12.22 10.81
C ASP A 108 -2.53 12.28 11.72
N TRP A 109 -2.57 11.59 12.87
CA TRP A 109 -1.42 11.47 13.76
C TRP A 109 -0.22 10.79 13.06
N LEU A 110 -0.45 9.69 12.35
CA LEU A 110 0.61 8.97 11.64
C LEU A 110 1.21 9.82 10.51
N ILE A 111 0.38 10.52 9.74
CA ILE A 111 0.83 11.45 8.70
C ILE A 111 1.67 12.56 9.33
N SER A 112 1.18 13.21 10.39
CA SER A 112 1.89 14.28 11.09
C SER A 112 3.25 13.81 11.65
N LEU A 113 3.30 12.58 12.20
CA LEU A 113 4.53 11.97 12.69
C LEU A 113 5.56 11.79 11.55
N VAL A 114 5.12 11.26 10.41
CA VAL A 114 5.99 11.06 9.24
C VAL A 114 6.46 12.39 8.68
N VAL A 115 5.58 13.38 8.52
CA VAL A 115 5.93 14.73 8.06
C VAL A 115 7.00 15.34 8.98
N GLY A 116 6.78 15.31 10.30
CA GLY A 116 7.74 15.85 11.27
C GLY A 116 9.13 15.21 11.15
N GLN A 117 9.19 13.89 10.96
CA GLN A 117 10.45 13.17 10.81
C GLN A 117 11.12 13.44 9.45
N VAL A 118 10.35 13.52 8.36
CA VAL A 118 10.85 13.87 7.03
C VAL A 118 11.43 15.29 7.05
N VAL A 119 10.73 16.26 7.63
CA VAL A 119 11.21 17.65 7.78
C VAL A 119 12.48 17.71 8.63
N TRP A 120 12.54 16.96 9.71
CA TRP A 120 13.75 16.86 10.52
C TRP A 120 14.94 16.29 9.72
N LEU A 121 14.74 15.23 8.94
CA LEU A 121 15.77 14.64 8.07
C LEU A 121 16.21 15.62 6.98
N LEU A 122 15.28 16.32 6.32
CA LEU A 122 15.59 17.34 5.34
C LEU A 122 16.42 18.47 5.95
N GLY A 123 16.04 18.94 7.15
CA GLY A 123 16.82 19.93 7.91
C GLY A 123 18.23 19.46 8.25
N ALA A 124 18.40 18.20 8.66
CA ALA A 124 19.71 17.59 8.92
C ALA A 124 20.59 17.50 7.67
N LEU A 125 19.97 17.39 6.49
CA LEU A 125 20.64 17.42 5.19
C LEU A 125 20.80 18.85 4.63
N HIS A 126 20.49 19.89 5.42
CA HIS A 126 20.54 21.32 5.04
C HIS A 126 19.54 21.71 3.91
N PHE A 127 18.46 20.94 3.73
CA PHE A 127 17.35 21.32 2.85
C PHE A 127 16.27 22.05 3.66
N ALA A 128 16.25 23.38 3.58
CA ALA A 128 15.19 24.18 4.19
C ALA A 128 13.89 23.98 3.40
N VAL A 129 12.81 23.64 4.07
CA VAL A 129 11.48 23.42 3.51
C VAL A 129 10.42 24.17 4.30
N GLU A 130 9.31 24.50 3.67
CA GLU A 130 8.12 25.04 4.30
C GLU A 130 7.06 23.95 4.43
N VAL A 131 6.36 23.93 5.56
CA VAL A 131 5.29 22.95 5.82
C VAL A 131 3.96 23.67 5.83
N THR A 132 3.11 23.28 4.91
CA THR A 132 1.79 23.85 4.66
C THR A 132 0.70 22.78 4.76
N CYS A 133 -0.51 23.10 4.37
CA CYS A 133 -1.62 22.18 4.29
C CYS A 133 -2.33 22.32 2.94
N MET A 134 -3.01 21.27 2.52
CA MET A 134 -3.89 21.31 1.36
C MET A 134 -5.33 21.43 1.80
N ASN A 135 -6.10 22.30 1.13
CA ASN A 135 -7.54 22.37 1.33
C ASN A 135 -8.20 21.13 0.68
N PRO A 136 -8.86 20.26 1.45
CA PRO A 136 -9.42 19.01 0.91
C PRO A 136 -10.58 19.23 -0.09
N ALA A 137 -11.23 20.41 -0.05
CA ALA A 137 -12.35 20.71 -0.94
C ALA A 137 -11.91 21.31 -2.29
N THR A 138 -10.82 22.11 -2.29
CA THR A 138 -10.35 22.81 -3.49
C THR A 138 -9.04 22.24 -4.06
N LEU A 139 -8.39 21.35 -3.32
CA LEU A 139 -7.05 20.80 -3.61
C LEU A 139 -5.97 21.89 -3.76
N GLN A 140 -6.21 23.06 -3.19
CA GLN A 140 -5.26 24.16 -3.21
C GLN A 140 -4.36 24.14 -1.98
N ILE A 141 -3.09 24.42 -2.19
CA ILE A 141 -2.13 24.62 -1.11
C ILE A 141 -2.44 25.95 -0.44
N LEU A 142 -2.56 25.93 0.88
CA LEU A 142 -2.84 27.12 1.68
C LEU A 142 -1.56 27.67 2.28
N ASP A 143 -1.53 28.99 2.52
CA ASP A 143 -0.49 29.59 3.34
C ASP A 143 -0.48 28.96 4.75
N PRO A 144 0.70 28.80 5.38
CA PRO A 144 0.81 28.22 6.72
C PRO A 144 -0.13 28.85 7.77
N ALA A 145 -0.37 30.17 7.66
CA ALA A 145 -1.27 30.91 8.54
C ALA A 145 -2.76 30.58 8.30
N ALA A 146 -3.12 30.16 7.11
CA ALA A 146 -4.49 29.81 6.70
C ALA A 146 -4.88 28.35 7.02
N CYS A 147 -3.92 27.52 7.43
CA CYS A 147 -4.18 26.09 7.72
C CYS A 147 -5.16 25.87 8.89
N GLY A 148 -5.22 26.75 9.87
CA GLY A 148 -6.10 26.59 11.02
C GLY A 148 -5.95 25.23 11.70
N SER A 149 -7.02 24.43 11.70
CA SER A 149 -7.05 23.06 12.26
C SER A 149 -6.73 21.96 11.24
N LEU A 150 -6.45 22.32 9.98
CA LEU A 150 -6.09 21.33 8.96
C LEU A 150 -4.72 20.71 9.28
N ILE A 151 -4.57 19.44 8.90
CA ILE A 151 -3.31 18.75 9.04
C ILE A 151 -2.25 19.39 8.12
N ARG A 152 -1.07 19.57 8.65
CA ARG A 152 0.08 20.09 7.88
C ARG A 152 0.82 18.92 7.26
N ASP A 153 0.44 18.58 6.05
CA ASP A 153 0.87 17.38 5.32
C ASP A 153 1.63 17.69 4.03
N THR A 154 1.74 18.96 3.68
CA THR A 154 2.32 19.41 2.42
C THR A 154 3.68 20.09 2.66
N ILE A 155 4.71 19.60 1.99
CA ILE A 155 6.09 20.09 2.08
C ILE A 155 6.41 20.84 0.78
N THR A 156 6.78 22.11 0.91
CA THR A 156 7.05 23.01 -0.21
C THR A 156 8.50 23.51 -0.20
N ARG A 157 9.11 23.52 -1.38
CA ARG A 157 10.44 24.09 -1.62
C ARG A 157 10.60 24.46 -3.10
N ASN A 158 11.30 25.57 -3.39
CA ASN A 158 11.58 26.03 -4.74
C ASN A 158 10.34 26.17 -5.65
N GLY A 159 9.14 26.40 -5.08
CA GLY A 159 7.88 26.46 -5.83
C GLY A 159 7.25 25.11 -6.13
N TYR A 160 7.87 24.00 -5.72
CA TYR A 160 7.33 22.64 -5.84
C TYR A 160 6.80 22.15 -4.50
N SER A 161 5.70 21.42 -4.53
CA SER A 161 5.03 20.93 -3.33
C SER A 161 4.72 19.45 -3.43
N VAL A 162 4.95 18.74 -2.31
CA VAL A 162 4.65 17.30 -2.17
C VAL A 162 3.75 17.11 -0.96
N GLN A 163 2.58 16.52 -1.17
CA GLN A 163 1.68 16.12 -0.09
C GLN A 163 2.04 14.72 0.43
N ILE A 164 2.18 14.58 1.73
CA ILE A 164 2.35 13.29 2.42
C ILE A 164 0.99 12.77 2.82
N ILE A 165 0.50 11.77 2.10
CA ILE A 165 -0.75 11.09 2.39
C ILE A 165 -0.49 9.78 3.17
N LEU A 166 -1.54 9.10 3.62
CA LEU A 166 -1.42 7.83 4.37
C LEU A 166 -0.62 6.77 3.59
N GLY A 167 -0.74 6.72 2.27
CA GLY A 167 0.06 5.84 1.40
C GLY A 167 1.57 6.09 1.51
N CYS A 168 1.98 7.32 1.84
CA CYS A 168 3.37 7.71 2.02
C CYS A 168 3.93 7.38 3.42
N THR A 169 3.16 6.73 4.31
CA THR A 169 3.60 6.38 5.67
C THR A 169 4.22 4.99 5.78
N GLY A 170 4.04 4.13 4.76
CA GLY A 170 4.49 2.74 4.75
C GLY A 170 3.58 1.78 5.51
N ILE A 171 2.52 2.25 6.17
CA ILE A 171 1.62 1.41 6.99
C ILE A 171 0.96 0.29 6.17
N GLN A 172 0.66 0.53 4.89
CA GLN A 172 0.08 -0.48 4.00
C GLN A 172 1.03 -1.66 3.80
N SER A 173 2.30 -1.39 3.46
CA SER A 173 3.32 -2.42 3.26
C SER A 173 3.62 -3.17 4.57
N ILE A 174 3.68 -2.48 5.70
CA ILE A 174 3.83 -3.09 7.03
C ILE A 174 2.66 -4.02 7.31
N ALA A 175 1.42 -3.57 7.10
CA ALA A 175 0.21 -4.35 7.34
C ALA A 175 0.17 -5.62 6.47
N ILE A 176 0.48 -5.51 5.17
CA ILE A 176 0.51 -6.64 4.24
C ILE A 176 1.58 -7.66 4.67
N MET A 177 2.82 -7.23 4.92
CA MET A 177 3.91 -8.13 5.27
C MET A 177 3.68 -8.82 6.63
N LEU A 178 3.12 -8.12 7.61
CA LEU A 178 2.75 -8.72 8.90
C LEU A 178 1.54 -9.65 8.77
N GLY A 179 0.58 -9.31 7.90
CA GLY A 179 -0.54 -10.18 7.57
C GLY A 179 -0.05 -11.51 6.97
N ILE A 180 0.87 -11.46 6.01
CA ILE A 180 1.51 -12.64 5.41
C ILE A 180 2.26 -13.45 6.47
N ALA A 181 3.08 -12.81 7.31
CA ALA A 181 3.82 -13.48 8.38
C ALA A 181 2.91 -14.19 9.41
N ALA A 182 1.68 -13.67 9.60
CA ALA A 182 0.70 -14.24 10.50
C ALA A 182 -0.25 -15.27 9.85
N ALA A 183 -0.18 -15.46 8.53
CA ALA A 183 -1.07 -16.35 7.76
C ALA A 183 -0.89 -17.81 8.18
N VAL A 184 0.34 -18.23 8.38
CA VAL A 184 0.70 -19.61 8.74
C VAL A 184 0.86 -19.79 10.25
N PRO A 185 0.62 -21.00 10.79
CA PRO A 185 0.86 -21.29 12.22
C PRO A 185 2.33 -21.15 12.58
N THR A 186 2.63 -20.19 13.46
CA THR A 186 4.01 -19.85 13.90
C THR A 186 4.08 -19.65 15.40
N THR A 187 5.29 -19.74 15.96
CA THR A 187 5.55 -19.45 17.37
C THR A 187 5.48 -17.94 17.66
N LEU A 188 5.22 -17.56 18.90
CA LEU A 188 5.22 -16.15 19.32
C LEU A 188 6.59 -15.48 19.06
N ARG A 189 7.69 -16.22 19.24
CA ARG A 189 9.04 -15.71 18.95
C ARG A 189 9.20 -15.35 17.47
N GLN A 190 8.75 -16.23 16.58
CA GLN A 190 8.79 -15.95 15.13
C GLN A 190 7.95 -14.73 14.75
N LYS A 191 6.75 -14.57 15.33
CA LYS A 191 5.92 -13.39 15.12
C LYS A 191 6.60 -12.10 15.59
N LEU A 192 7.26 -12.16 16.76
CA LEU A 192 7.99 -11.00 17.29
C LEU A 192 9.18 -10.64 16.41
N TYR A 193 9.98 -11.62 15.97
CA TYR A 193 11.08 -11.36 15.03
C TYR A 193 10.59 -10.83 13.68
N ALA A 194 9.49 -11.38 13.15
CA ALA A 194 8.87 -10.86 11.95
C ALA A 194 8.45 -9.39 12.11
N PHE A 195 7.82 -9.04 13.23
CA PHE A 195 7.46 -7.65 13.53
C PHE A 195 8.70 -6.75 13.61
N LEU A 196 9.74 -7.15 14.34
CA LEU A 196 10.95 -6.35 14.53
C LEU A 196 11.75 -6.16 13.24
N ILE A 197 11.66 -7.08 12.29
CA ILE A 197 12.30 -6.94 10.99
C ILE A 197 11.43 -6.14 10.04
N VAL A 198 10.13 -6.43 9.96
CA VAL A 198 9.23 -5.81 8.99
C VAL A 198 8.95 -4.35 9.33
N ALA A 199 8.40 -4.08 10.51
CA ALA A 199 7.84 -2.77 10.80
C ALA A 199 8.91 -1.66 10.86
N PRO A 200 10.01 -1.79 11.62
CA PRO A 200 11.05 -0.75 11.66
C PRO A 200 11.75 -0.58 10.32
N THR A 201 12.04 -1.69 9.62
CA THR A 201 12.77 -1.63 8.35
C THR A 201 11.95 -0.93 7.28
N ILE A 202 10.69 -1.33 7.09
CA ILE A 202 9.81 -0.67 6.12
C ILE A 202 9.60 0.80 6.48
N TYR A 203 9.40 1.11 7.76
CA TYR A 203 9.21 2.47 8.23
C TYR A 203 10.42 3.36 7.91
N ILE A 204 11.65 2.93 8.24
CA ILE A 204 12.88 3.68 7.96
C ILE A 204 13.09 3.83 6.46
N LEU A 205 12.95 2.75 5.67
CA LEU A 205 13.10 2.81 4.22
C LEU A 205 12.08 3.76 3.59
N ASN A 206 10.86 3.77 4.11
CA ASN A 206 9.82 4.68 3.63
C ASN A 206 10.11 6.16 3.97
N LEU A 207 10.67 6.45 5.15
CA LEU A 207 11.14 7.81 5.47
C LEU A 207 12.24 8.26 4.50
N LEU A 208 13.22 7.40 4.23
CA LEU A 208 14.30 7.71 3.28
C LEU A 208 13.75 7.89 1.85
N ARG A 209 12.77 7.08 1.45
CA ARG A 209 12.05 7.22 0.19
C ARG A 209 11.39 8.60 0.07
N ASN A 210 10.65 9.03 1.08
CA ASN A 210 9.99 10.34 1.06
C ASN A 210 11.01 11.48 0.97
N VAL A 211 12.09 11.44 1.75
CA VAL A 211 13.19 12.42 1.68
C VAL A 211 13.79 12.46 0.28
N PHE A 212 14.09 11.29 -0.31
CA PHE A 212 14.64 11.20 -1.66
C PHE A 212 13.70 11.80 -2.70
N VAL A 213 12.41 11.44 -2.67
CA VAL A 213 11.41 11.95 -3.64
C VAL A 213 11.26 13.47 -3.53
N ILE A 214 11.18 14.00 -2.29
CA ILE A 214 11.04 15.44 -2.07
C ILE A 214 12.28 16.19 -2.61
N ILE A 215 13.50 15.76 -2.28
CA ILE A 215 14.72 16.40 -2.77
C ILE A 215 14.78 16.31 -4.29
N ALA A 216 14.60 15.11 -4.86
CA ALA A 216 14.69 14.89 -6.29
C ALA A 216 13.69 15.74 -7.08
N TYR A 217 12.47 15.88 -6.56
CA TYR A 217 11.43 16.69 -7.19
C TYR A 217 11.68 18.20 -7.03
N THR A 218 11.97 18.66 -5.83
CA THR A 218 12.16 20.10 -5.57
C THR A 218 13.45 20.66 -6.14
N GLU A 219 14.49 19.84 -6.36
CA GLU A 219 15.75 20.19 -7.02
C GLU A 219 15.76 19.79 -8.51
N GLN A 220 14.66 19.27 -9.03
CA GLN A 220 14.50 18.89 -10.43
C GLN A 220 15.62 17.98 -10.98
N TRP A 221 15.92 16.88 -10.25
CA TRP A 221 17.02 15.98 -10.62
C TRP A 221 16.77 15.20 -11.91
N PHE A 222 15.51 14.96 -12.27
CA PHE A 222 15.12 14.10 -13.40
C PHE A 222 14.18 14.79 -14.38
N PRO A 223 14.58 15.94 -15.01
CA PRO A 223 13.73 16.67 -15.95
C PRO A 223 13.73 16.00 -17.34
N TYR A 224 13.56 14.65 -17.39
CA TYR A 224 13.72 13.90 -18.63
C TYR A 224 12.39 13.43 -19.19
N TYR A 225 12.27 13.47 -20.52
CA TYR A 225 11.15 12.93 -21.28
C TYR A 225 9.77 13.49 -20.84
N PRO A 226 9.55 14.82 -20.88
CA PRO A 226 8.29 15.42 -20.44
C PRO A 226 7.07 14.93 -21.25
N SER A 227 7.27 14.46 -22.49
CA SER A 227 6.21 13.87 -23.30
C SER A 227 5.68 12.51 -22.77
N ILE A 228 6.44 11.82 -21.94
CA ILE A 228 6.06 10.52 -21.35
C ILE A 228 5.77 10.70 -19.86
N ALA A 229 6.62 11.46 -19.16
CA ALA A 229 6.60 11.60 -17.71
C ALA A 229 5.78 12.81 -17.23
N GLY A 230 5.48 13.77 -18.10
CA GLY A 230 4.74 14.98 -17.73
C GLY A 230 3.23 14.74 -17.64
N ASN A 231 2.57 15.46 -16.75
CA ASN A 231 1.10 15.53 -16.63
C ASN A 231 0.52 16.89 -17.02
N GLY A 232 1.35 17.78 -17.57
CA GLY A 232 1.01 19.16 -17.91
C GLY A 232 1.43 20.19 -16.86
N GLU A 233 1.82 19.77 -15.66
CA GLU A 233 2.39 20.64 -14.64
C GLU A 233 3.90 20.80 -14.85
N PRO A 234 4.45 22.03 -14.77
CA PRO A 234 5.89 22.26 -14.94
C PRO A 234 6.71 21.46 -13.92
N GLY A 235 7.70 20.69 -14.42
CA GLY A 235 8.64 19.94 -13.59
C GLY A 235 8.09 18.62 -13.02
N TYR A 236 6.84 18.24 -13.34
CA TYR A 236 6.26 16.99 -12.85
C TYR A 236 7.06 15.75 -13.29
N GLU A 237 7.75 15.79 -14.40
CA GLU A 237 8.62 14.70 -14.88
C GLU A 237 9.66 14.28 -13.85
N SER A 238 10.19 15.21 -13.07
CA SER A 238 11.13 14.88 -12.00
C SER A 238 10.45 14.11 -10.85
N PHE A 239 9.20 14.47 -10.52
CA PHE A 239 8.39 13.70 -9.57
C PHE A 239 8.09 12.29 -10.11
N PHE A 240 7.67 12.20 -11.36
CA PHE A 240 7.37 10.92 -12.01
C PHE A 240 8.55 9.94 -11.93
N TRP A 241 9.74 10.37 -12.34
CA TRP A 241 10.93 9.50 -12.30
C TRP A 241 11.34 9.15 -10.87
N ALA A 242 11.34 10.12 -9.97
CA ALA A 242 11.71 9.88 -8.57
C ALA A 242 10.70 8.99 -7.85
N HIS A 243 9.41 9.28 -7.97
CA HIS A 243 8.33 8.62 -7.23
C HIS A 243 7.86 7.33 -7.91
N ASN A 244 7.40 7.42 -9.19
CA ASN A 244 6.72 6.29 -9.86
C ASN A 244 7.71 5.26 -10.43
N VAL A 245 8.97 5.63 -10.65
CA VAL A 245 9.95 4.70 -11.22
C VAL A 245 10.98 4.29 -10.15
N ILE A 246 11.81 5.20 -9.71
CA ILE A 246 12.97 4.85 -8.86
C ILE A 246 12.49 4.39 -7.49
N ALA A 247 11.60 5.14 -6.84
CA ALA A 247 11.14 4.82 -5.49
C ALA A 247 10.26 3.56 -5.47
N GLU A 248 9.39 3.34 -6.47
CA GLU A 248 8.57 2.12 -6.54
C GLU A 248 9.42 0.88 -6.81
N LEU A 249 10.37 0.92 -7.76
CA LEU A 249 11.28 -0.20 -8.00
C LEU A 249 12.16 -0.50 -6.78
N SER A 250 12.68 0.53 -6.12
CA SER A 250 13.48 0.38 -4.91
C SER A 250 12.66 -0.24 -3.78
N ALA A 251 11.40 0.17 -3.61
CA ALA A 251 10.49 -0.40 -2.63
C ALA A 251 10.18 -1.88 -2.94
N LEU A 252 9.96 -2.23 -4.21
CA LEU A 252 9.75 -3.61 -4.63
C LEU A 252 10.96 -4.49 -4.28
N VAL A 253 12.18 -4.04 -4.61
CA VAL A 253 13.42 -4.76 -4.26
C VAL A 253 13.55 -4.93 -2.74
N ALA A 254 13.30 -3.88 -1.98
CA ALA A 254 13.34 -3.93 -0.52
C ALA A 254 12.31 -4.92 0.05
N LEU A 255 11.08 -4.94 -0.47
CA LEU A 255 10.04 -5.88 -0.05
C LEU A 255 10.41 -7.34 -0.37
N VAL A 256 11.06 -7.60 -1.52
CA VAL A 256 11.57 -8.94 -1.85
C VAL A 256 12.66 -9.38 -0.87
N ILE A 257 13.59 -8.50 -0.51
CA ILE A 257 14.63 -8.79 0.50
C ILE A 257 14.01 -9.09 1.87
N ILE A 258 13.03 -8.28 2.30
CA ILE A 258 12.30 -8.48 3.56
C ILE A 258 11.53 -9.80 3.53
N ALA A 259 10.86 -10.13 2.44
CA ALA A 259 10.15 -11.40 2.26
C ALA A 259 11.11 -12.58 2.37
N TYR A 260 12.29 -12.51 1.75
CA TYR A 260 13.33 -13.53 1.90
C TYR A 260 13.79 -13.68 3.37
N GLY A 261 14.00 -12.55 4.06
CA GLY A 261 14.27 -12.54 5.49
C GLY A 261 13.17 -13.22 6.33
N LEU A 262 11.90 -12.98 5.98
CA LEU A 262 10.78 -13.65 6.63
C LEU A 262 10.77 -15.16 6.38
N PHE A 263 11.12 -15.63 5.18
CA PHE A 263 11.21 -17.05 4.87
C PHE A 263 12.31 -17.77 5.68
N THR A 264 13.41 -17.07 6.00
CA THR A 264 14.45 -17.63 6.86
C THR A 264 14.01 -17.77 8.33
N ILE A 265 13.17 -16.86 8.83
CA ILE A 265 12.64 -16.87 10.21
C ILE A 265 11.44 -17.82 10.32
N ILE A 266 10.62 -17.88 9.28
CA ILE A 266 9.39 -18.67 9.21
C ILE A 266 9.47 -19.55 7.95
N PRO A 267 10.20 -20.69 7.98
CA PRO A 267 10.35 -21.54 6.79
C PRO A 267 9.02 -22.00 6.19
N LYS A 268 8.01 -22.27 7.02
CA LYS A 268 6.64 -22.61 6.58
C LYS A 268 6.01 -21.53 5.68
N LEU A 269 6.48 -20.30 5.76
CA LEU A 269 6.00 -19.22 4.90
C LEU A 269 6.54 -19.36 3.47
N GLY A 270 7.78 -19.85 3.33
CA GLY A 270 8.35 -20.18 2.03
C GLY A 270 7.61 -21.34 1.37
N ASP A 271 7.33 -22.41 2.12
CA ASP A 271 6.53 -23.55 1.63
C ASP A 271 5.15 -23.09 1.19
N PHE A 272 4.49 -22.25 1.99
CA PHE A 272 3.17 -21.67 1.69
C PHE A 272 3.20 -20.80 0.42
N ALA A 273 4.25 -19.99 0.23
CA ALA A 273 4.39 -19.16 -0.97
C ALA A 273 4.56 -20.03 -2.23
N ASP A 274 5.36 -21.12 -2.15
CA ASP A 274 5.52 -22.06 -3.27
C ASP A 274 4.21 -22.80 -3.58
N GLU A 275 3.50 -23.28 -2.57
CA GLU A 275 2.20 -23.93 -2.74
C GLU A 275 1.16 -23.02 -3.40
N LEU A 276 1.12 -21.73 -3.03
CA LEU A 276 0.25 -20.73 -3.68
C LEU A 276 0.68 -20.51 -5.14
N TYR A 277 1.97 -20.34 -5.38
CA TYR A 277 2.48 -20.17 -6.73
C TYR A 277 2.09 -21.35 -7.63
N GLN A 278 2.30 -22.57 -7.20
CA GLN A 278 1.93 -23.79 -7.93
C GLN A 278 0.42 -23.87 -8.19
N LEU A 279 -0.40 -23.47 -7.20
CA LEU A 279 -1.84 -23.43 -7.34
C LEU A 279 -2.26 -22.48 -8.47
N TYR A 280 -1.82 -21.21 -8.41
CA TYR A 280 -2.26 -20.21 -9.38
C TYR A 280 -1.69 -20.49 -10.78
N VAL A 281 -0.44 -20.89 -10.90
CA VAL A 281 0.16 -21.27 -12.20
C VAL A 281 -0.52 -22.50 -12.80
N GLY A 282 -0.84 -23.49 -11.96
CA GLY A 282 -1.59 -24.69 -12.40
C GLY A 282 -2.97 -24.35 -12.93
N GLU A 283 -3.74 -23.52 -12.23
CA GLU A 283 -5.06 -23.08 -12.67
C GLU A 283 -5.01 -22.28 -13.98
N PHE A 284 -4.02 -21.39 -14.11
CA PHE A 284 -3.82 -20.65 -15.36
C PHE A 284 -3.52 -21.59 -16.53
N ARG A 285 -2.61 -22.55 -16.38
CA ARG A 285 -2.28 -23.53 -17.43
C ARG A 285 -3.53 -24.34 -17.86
N CYS A 286 -4.26 -24.88 -16.90
CA CYS A 286 -5.51 -25.61 -17.17
C CYS A 286 -6.55 -24.77 -17.92
N ALA A 287 -6.64 -23.46 -17.65
CA ALA A 287 -7.57 -22.57 -18.34
C ALA A 287 -7.19 -22.36 -19.83
N PHE A 288 -5.89 -22.34 -20.15
CA PHE A 288 -5.40 -22.21 -21.53
C PHE A 288 -5.47 -23.53 -22.32
N GLU A 289 -5.22 -24.68 -21.68
CA GLU A 289 -5.27 -25.99 -22.33
C GLU A 289 -6.69 -26.43 -22.67
N ARG A 290 -7.69 -26.05 -21.88
CA ARG A 290 -9.11 -26.34 -22.16
C ARG A 290 -9.68 -25.60 -23.38
N LYS A 291 -8.96 -24.60 -23.91
CA LYS A 291 -9.36 -23.85 -25.12
C LYS A 291 -8.76 -24.38 -26.42
N LYS A 292 -7.96 -25.41 -26.34
CA LYS A 292 -7.46 -26.19 -27.49
C LYS A 292 -8.27 -27.47 -27.64
#